data_b5722c28cee647c60c1d584075c9a218
#
_entry.id   b5722c28cee647c60c1d584075c9a218
#
_cell.length_a   1.000
_cell.length_b   1.000
_cell.length_c   1.000
_cell.angle_alpha   90.00
_cell.angle_beta   90.00
_cell.angle_gamma   90.00
#
_symmetry.space_group_name_H-M   'P 1'
#
loop_
_entity.id
_entity.type
_entity.pdbx_description
1 polymer ?
#
loop_
_entity_poly.entity_id
_entity_poly.type
_entity_poly.pdbx_seq_one_letter_code
_entity_poly.pdbx_strand_id
1 'polypeptide(L)'
;MIMIYGPAGAGKSTQGRMLAAELGRTWLSAGQLIRDSKRFEEYTQTGAMIPEELLVALLTENMYKELNSGKNVVFDGQPGSAEQVDMLDETGIFREVEFVVDIRVDEEELYRRLSLRGREDDNLAVWQRKINYYREKSVPFLAKMKEKGLKVYEVDGNGDEKTVNQRILALVNGSLNRGIKE
;
A
#
# COMPACT_ATOMS: atom_id res chain seq x y z
N MET A 1 4.81 0.13 12.04
CA MET A 1 4.61 0.51 10.62
C MET A 1 3.14 0.59 10.29
N ILE A 2 2.70 1.55 9.47
CA ILE A 2 1.33 1.63 8.92
C ILE A 2 1.38 1.21 7.45
N MET A 3 0.48 0.31 7.02
CA MET A 3 0.37 -0.08 5.61
C MET A 3 -0.85 0.57 4.96
N ILE A 4 -0.72 1.05 3.72
CA ILE A 4 -1.80 1.69 2.95
C ILE A 4 -2.09 0.89 1.70
N TYR A 5 -3.35 0.53 1.56
CA TYR A 5 -3.92 -0.23 0.45
C TYR A 5 -4.97 0.55 -0.32
N GLY A 6 -5.35 0.01 -1.46
CA GLY A 6 -6.39 0.51 -2.32
C GLY A 6 -6.08 0.27 -3.80
N PRO A 7 -7.04 0.43 -4.71
CA PRO A 7 -6.85 0.23 -6.14
C PRO A 7 -5.90 1.27 -6.77
N ALA A 8 -5.53 1.06 -8.03
CA ALA A 8 -4.87 2.09 -8.82
C ALA A 8 -5.77 3.34 -8.89
N GLY A 9 -5.21 4.53 -8.68
CA GLY A 9 -6.00 5.78 -8.63
C GLY A 9 -6.56 6.13 -7.24
N ALA A 10 -6.51 5.24 -6.24
CA ALA A 10 -7.06 5.52 -4.90
C ALA A 10 -6.32 6.62 -4.10
N GLY A 11 -5.15 7.07 -4.55
CA GLY A 11 -4.37 8.09 -3.85
C GLY A 11 -3.41 7.56 -2.79
N LYS A 12 -3.11 6.26 -2.76
CA LYS A 12 -2.21 5.63 -1.77
C LYS A 12 -0.91 6.40 -1.54
N SER A 13 -0.19 6.71 -2.60
CA SER A 13 1.12 7.39 -2.49
C SER A 13 0.99 8.84 -2.04
N THR A 14 -0.09 9.52 -2.39
CA THR A 14 -0.40 10.87 -1.89
C THR A 14 -0.68 10.81 -0.40
N GLN A 15 -1.59 9.93 0.01
CA GLN A 15 -1.95 9.76 1.42
C GLN A 15 -0.78 9.22 2.25
N GLY A 16 0.01 8.31 1.67
CA GLY A 16 1.22 7.78 2.32
C GLY A 16 2.24 8.87 2.65
N ARG A 17 2.50 9.77 1.69
CA ARG A 17 3.42 10.92 1.92
C ARG A 17 2.86 11.90 2.96
N MET A 18 1.58 12.26 2.84
CA MET A 18 0.94 13.19 3.79
C MET A 18 0.96 12.61 5.20
N LEU A 19 0.54 11.36 5.36
CA LEU A 19 0.52 10.68 6.65
C LEU A 19 1.93 10.52 7.24
N ALA A 20 2.92 10.19 6.44
CA ALA A 20 4.30 10.07 6.88
C ALA A 20 4.86 11.41 7.38
N ALA A 21 4.59 12.50 6.65
CA ALA A 21 4.99 13.85 7.05
C ALA A 21 4.34 14.27 8.38
N GLU A 22 3.04 14.05 8.54
CA GLU A 22 2.27 14.38 9.76
C GLU A 22 2.75 13.60 10.99
N LEU A 23 3.12 12.33 10.80
CA LEU A 23 3.53 11.45 11.89
C LEU A 23 5.06 11.41 12.12
N GLY A 24 5.85 12.16 11.35
CA GLY A 24 7.31 12.09 11.41
C GLY A 24 7.88 10.72 11.04
N ARG A 25 7.25 10.03 10.07
CA ARG A 25 7.62 8.69 9.62
C ARG A 25 8.28 8.72 8.24
N THR A 26 8.99 7.66 7.88
CA THR A 26 9.48 7.47 6.52
C THR A 26 8.38 6.89 5.63
N TRP A 27 8.15 7.51 4.47
CA TRP A 27 7.28 6.93 3.45
C TRP A 27 8.07 5.99 2.54
N LEU A 28 7.58 4.76 2.36
CA LEU A 28 8.07 3.78 1.39
C LEU A 28 6.94 3.37 0.46
N SER A 29 7.22 3.35 -0.84
CA SER A 29 6.28 2.89 -1.85
C SER A 29 6.82 1.68 -2.60
N ALA A 30 6.10 0.57 -2.58
CA ALA A 30 6.45 -0.63 -3.34
C ALA A 30 6.65 -0.33 -4.83
N GLY A 31 5.72 0.44 -5.42
CA GLY A 31 5.82 0.83 -6.82
C GLY A 31 7.04 1.72 -7.13
N GLN A 32 7.47 2.57 -6.19
CA GLN A 32 8.69 3.36 -6.35
C GLN A 32 9.93 2.49 -6.20
N LEU A 33 9.99 1.65 -5.17
CA LEU A 33 11.10 0.70 -4.96
C LEU A 33 11.34 -0.20 -6.18
N ILE A 34 10.25 -0.68 -6.81
CA ILE A 34 10.34 -1.48 -8.03
C ILE A 34 10.95 -0.67 -9.17
N ARG A 35 10.48 0.55 -9.42
CA ARG A 35 11.00 1.42 -10.50
C ARG A 35 12.44 1.83 -10.30
N ASP A 36 12.84 2.10 -9.06
CA ASP A 36 14.21 2.54 -8.72
C ASP A 36 15.19 1.37 -8.68
N SER A 37 14.69 0.13 -8.63
CA SER A 37 15.51 -1.06 -8.59
C SER A 37 15.96 -1.49 -9.99
N LYS A 38 17.26 -1.37 -10.29
CA LYS A 38 17.85 -1.92 -11.52
C LYS A 38 17.62 -3.42 -11.68
N ARG A 39 17.36 -4.14 -10.59
CA ARG A 39 17.10 -5.59 -10.59
C ARG A 39 15.82 -5.97 -11.33
N PHE A 40 14.90 -5.01 -11.51
CA PHE A 40 13.59 -5.23 -12.14
C PHE A 40 13.40 -4.44 -13.44
N GLU A 41 14.48 -3.89 -14.00
CA GLU A 41 14.41 -3.08 -15.21
C GLU A 41 13.81 -3.87 -16.39
N GLU A 42 14.21 -5.12 -16.56
CA GLU A 42 13.67 -6.01 -17.61
C GLU A 42 12.17 -6.24 -17.44
N TYR A 43 11.70 -6.49 -16.20
CA TYR A 43 10.27 -6.69 -15.93
C TYR A 43 9.46 -5.42 -16.13
N THR A 44 10.01 -4.27 -15.75
CA THR A 44 9.30 -2.98 -15.92
C THR A 44 9.23 -2.55 -17.38
N GLN A 45 10.26 -2.82 -18.18
CA GLN A 45 10.29 -2.52 -19.62
C GLN A 45 9.39 -3.44 -20.44
N THR A 46 9.41 -4.74 -20.15
CA THR A 46 8.61 -5.74 -20.88
C THR A 46 7.17 -5.87 -20.39
N GLY A 47 6.86 -5.33 -19.20
CA GLY A 47 5.58 -5.54 -18.53
C GLY A 47 5.39 -6.97 -18.00
N ALA A 48 6.47 -7.76 -17.93
CA ALA A 48 6.45 -9.09 -17.34
C ALA A 48 6.19 -9.02 -15.83
N MET A 49 5.63 -10.09 -15.27
CA MET A 49 5.41 -10.19 -13.83
C MET A 49 6.74 -10.47 -13.11
N ILE A 50 7.00 -9.70 -12.07
CA ILE A 50 8.14 -9.94 -11.18
C ILE A 50 7.81 -11.17 -10.34
N PRO A 51 8.73 -12.17 -10.24
CA PRO A 51 8.55 -13.29 -9.32
C PRO A 51 8.30 -12.84 -7.89
N GLU A 52 7.33 -13.47 -7.23
CA GLU A 52 6.84 -13.08 -5.91
C GLU A 52 7.98 -13.02 -4.87
N GLU A 53 8.88 -14.01 -4.91
CA GLU A 53 10.01 -14.13 -4.01
C GLU A 53 10.97 -12.93 -4.13
N LEU A 54 11.25 -12.50 -5.36
CA LEU A 54 12.14 -11.37 -5.62
C LEU A 54 11.49 -10.05 -5.17
N LEU A 55 10.18 -9.93 -5.37
CA LEU A 55 9.44 -8.77 -4.94
C LEU A 55 9.39 -8.69 -3.42
N VAL A 56 9.00 -9.76 -2.74
CA VAL A 56 8.96 -9.82 -1.28
C VAL A 56 10.33 -9.55 -0.66
N ALA A 57 11.40 -10.10 -1.24
CA ALA A 57 12.77 -9.85 -0.77
C ALA A 57 13.13 -8.36 -0.85
N LEU A 58 12.86 -7.69 -1.99
CA LEU A 58 13.10 -6.25 -2.14
C LEU A 58 12.33 -5.44 -1.08
N LEU A 59 11.04 -5.74 -0.91
CA LEU A 59 10.18 -4.99 0.00
C LEU A 59 10.64 -5.16 1.45
N THR A 60 10.89 -6.39 1.86
CA THR A 60 11.31 -6.72 3.23
C THR A 60 12.67 -6.09 3.55
N GLU A 61 13.64 -6.18 2.64
CA GLU A 61 14.95 -5.54 2.79
C GLU A 61 14.83 -4.04 3.07
N ASN A 62 14.01 -3.34 2.29
CA ASN A 62 13.84 -1.89 2.45
C ASN A 62 13.04 -1.52 3.69
N MET A 63 12.00 -2.29 4.04
CA MET A 63 11.24 -2.07 5.29
C MET A 63 12.14 -2.25 6.51
N TYR A 64 12.87 -3.35 6.61
CA TYR A 64 13.77 -3.58 7.74
C TYR A 64 14.94 -2.59 7.80
N LYS A 65 15.46 -2.14 6.66
CA LYS A 65 16.48 -1.09 6.61
C LYS A 65 16.03 0.17 7.35
N GLU A 66 14.80 0.64 7.10
CA GLU A 66 14.27 1.82 7.77
C GLU A 66 13.94 1.55 9.24
N LEU A 67 13.29 0.42 9.55
CA LEU A 67 12.94 0.04 10.92
C LEU A 67 14.19 -0.13 11.80
N ASN A 68 15.22 -0.81 11.30
CA ASN A 68 16.49 -1.02 12.02
C ASN A 68 17.28 0.28 12.24
N SER A 69 17.00 1.31 11.44
CA SER A 69 17.54 2.66 11.64
C SER A 69 16.78 3.47 12.71
N GLY A 70 15.81 2.85 13.40
CA GLY A 70 14.97 3.48 14.42
C GLY A 70 13.82 4.33 13.88
N LYS A 71 13.52 4.22 12.58
CA LYS A 71 12.44 4.98 11.96
C LYS A 71 11.15 4.16 11.88
N ASN A 72 10.03 4.81 12.11
CA ASN A 72 8.72 4.26 11.80
C ASN A 72 8.37 4.49 10.33
N VAL A 73 7.63 3.57 9.73
CA VAL A 73 7.34 3.54 8.28
C VAL A 73 5.85 3.69 8.00
N VAL A 74 5.52 4.43 6.95
CA VAL A 74 4.25 4.35 6.22
C VAL A 74 4.56 3.68 4.88
N PHE A 75 4.01 2.50 4.65
CA PHE A 75 4.27 1.68 3.47
C PHE A 75 3.05 1.61 2.56
N ASP A 76 3.21 1.87 1.26
CA ASP A 76 2.11 1.79 0.30
C ASP A 76 2.36 0.76 -0.82
N GLY A 77 1.34 0.01 -1.16
CA GLY A 77 1.22 -0.68 -2.42
C GLY A 77 1.31 -2.21 -2.44
N GLN A 78 1.82 -2.88 -1.44
CA GLN A 78 1.95 -4.34 -1.41
C GLN A 78 1.65 -4.90 0.00
N PRO A 79 1.32 -6.19 0.16
CA PRO A 79 1.18 -7.29 -0.82
C PRO A 79 0.02 -7.10 -1.80
N GLY A 80 0.12 -7.73 -2.99
CA GLY A 80 -0.91 -7.72 -4.02
C GLY A 80 -1.65 -9.06 -4.16
N SER A 81 -1.17 -10.11 -3.51
CA SER A 81 -1.75 -11.46 -3.55
C SER A 81 -1.74 -12.13 -2.18
N ALA A 82 -2.52 -13.20 -2.03
CA ALA A 82 -2.56 -14.00 -0.81
C ALA A 82 -1.22 -14.73 -0.56
N GLU A 83 -0.52 -15.13 -1.62
CA GLU A 83 0.80 -15.73 -1.57
C GLU A 83 1.84 -14.75 -0.99
N GLN A 84 1.82 -13.50 -1.44
CA GLN A 84 2.69 -12.45 -0.88
C GLN A 84 2.39 -12.18 0.60
N VAL A 85 1.14 -12.32 1.05
CA VAL A 85 0.80 -12.19 2.48
C VAL A 85 1.50 -13.26 3.29
N ASP A 86 1.46 -14.54 2.86
CA ASP A 86 2.16 -15.61 3.56
C ASP A 86 3.67 -15.39 3.58
N MET A 87 4.25 -15.07 2.44
CA MET A 87 5.70 -14.84 2.33
C MET A 87 6.16 -13.65 3.21
N LEU A 88 5.39 -12.56 3.28
CA LEU A 88 5.70 -11.44 4.16
C LEU A 88 5.54 -11.81 5.64
N ASP A 89 4.53 -12.62 6.00
CA ASP A 89 4.36 -13.12 7.36
C ASP A 89 5.55 -13.98 7.81
N GLU A 90 6.04 -14.86 6.94
CA GLU A 90 7.23 -15.70 7.17
C GLU A 90 8.50 -14.88 7.44
N THR A 91 8.62 -13.67 6.88
CA THR A 91 9.73 -12.77 7.19
C THR A 91 9.63 -12.14 8.58
N GLY A 92 8.49 -12.26 9.25
CA GLY A 92 8.21 -11.63 10.54
C GLY A 92 7.84 -10.15 10.47
N ILE A 93 7.79 -9.55 9.28
CA ILE A 93 7.54 -8.10 9.11
C ILE A 93 6.17 -7.67 9.65
N PHE A 94 5.18 -8.57 9.70
CA PHE A 94 3.85 -8.25 10.21
C PHE A 94 3.82 -7.93 11.70
N ARG A 95 4.83 -8.34 12.47
CA ARG A 95 4.99 -7.94 13.89
C ARG A 95 5.22 -6.44 14.05
N GLU A 96 5.75 -5.80 13.00
CA GLU A 96 6.01 -4.37 12.96
C GLU A 96 4.82 -3.55 12.46
N VAL A 97 3.74 -4.22 12.00
CA VAL A 97 2.54 -3.57 11.46
C VAL A 97 1.58 -3.21 12.59
N GLU A 98 1.35 -1.92 12.78
CA GLU A 98 0.38 -1.38 13.74
C GLU A 98 -1.05 -1.61 13.25
N PHE A 99 -1.30 -1.28 11.98
CA PHE A 99 -2.55 -1.52 11.26
C PHE A 99 -2.41 -1.27 9.76
N VAL A 100 -3.44 -1.63 9.05
CA VAL A 100 -3.59 -1.50 7.59
C VAL A 100 -4.75 -0.56 7.30
N VAL A 101 -4.56 0.38 6.38
CA VAL A 101 -5.60 1.26 5.84
C VAL A 101 -5.93 0.81 4.42
N ASP A 102 -7.18 0.44 4.15
CA ASP A 102 -7.68 0.13 2.81
C ASP A 102 -8.53 1.29 2.29
N ILE A 103 -8.01 2.04 1.32
CA ILE A 103 -8.69 3.19 0.73
C ILE A 103 -9.65 2.72 -0.35
N ARG A 104 -10.95 2.89 -0.11
CA ARG A 104 -12.04 2.58 -1.05
C ARG A 104 -12.42 3.81 -1.84
N VAL A 105 -12.51 3.69 -3.15
CA VAL A 105 -12.89 4.78 -4.05
C VAL A 105 -13.83 4.22 -5.12
N ASP A 106 -14.83 5.01 -5.50
CA ASP A 106 -15.75 4.66 -6.57
C ASP A 106 -15.03 4.50 -7.91
N GLU A 107 -15.46 3.55 -8.72
CA GLU A 107 -14.77 3.20 -9.95
C GLU A 107 -14.68 4.37 -10.93
N GLU A 108 -15.75 5.14 -11.06
CA GLU A 108 -15.78 6.34 -11.90
C GLU A 108 -14.71 7.36 -11.47
N GLU A 109 -14.58 7.58 -10.17
CA GLU A 109 -13.57 8.47 -9.60
C GLU A 109 -12.14 7.93 -9.79
N LEU A 110 -11.94 6.60 -9.73
CA LEU A 110 -10.66 5.99 -10.06
C LEU A 110 -10.23 6.30 -11.50
N TYR A 111 -11.14 6.11 -12.47
CA TYR A 111 -10.85 6.41 -13.88
C TYR A 111 -10.57 7.90 -14.09
N ARG A 112 -11.35 8.77 -13.45
CA ARG A 112 -11.14 10.23 -13.51
C ARG A 112 -9.74 10.60 -12.97
N ARG A 113 -9.33 10.06 -11.83
CA ARG A 113 -7.99 10.32 -11.25
C ARG A 113 -6.86 9.75 -12.10
N LEU A 114 -7.04 8.56 -12.64
CA LEU A 114 -6.04 7.91 -13.50
C LEU A 114 -5.84 8.69 -14.81
N SER A 115 -6.91 9.24 -15.41
CA SER A 115 -6.81 10.04 -16.62
C SER A 115 -6.05 11.37 -16.43
N LEU A 116 -6.02 11.90 -15.20
CA LEU A 116 -5.30 13.11 -14.84
C LEU A 116 -3.84 12.86 -14.42
N ARG A 117 -3.46 11.59 -14.19
CA ARG A 117 -2.15 11.24 -13.62
C ARG A 117 -0.98 11.39 -14.58
N GLY A 118 -1.20 11.14 -15.88
CA GLY A 118 -0.24 11.36 -16.96
C GLY A 118 1.04 10.53 -16.91
N ARG A 119 0.99 9.27 -16.47
CA ARG A 119 2.15 8.36 -16.56
C ARG A 119 2.25 7.77 -17.95
N GLU A 120 3.46 7.52 -18.43
CA GLU A 120 3.73 6.95 -19.76
C GLU A 120 3.05 5.59 -19.98
N ASP A 121 2.90 4.78 -18.92
CA ASP A 121 2.23 3.46 -18.96
C ASP A 121 0.71 3.55 -18.78
N ASP A 122 0.14 4.76 -18.65
CA ASP A 122 -1.28 4.94 -18.37
C ASP A 122 -2.13 4.92 -19.66
N ASN A 123 -2.94 3.88 -19.80
CA ASN A 123 -4.01 3.77 -20.78
C ASN A 123 -5.20 3.00 -20.19
N LEU A 124 -6.35 3.10 -20.84
CA LEU A 124 -7.60 2.51 -20.34
C LEU A 124 -7.50 1.00 -20.06
N ALA A 125 -6.85 0.24 -20.94
CA ALA A 125 -6.71 -1.21 -20.78
C ALA A 125 -5.83 -1.56 -19.56
N VAL A 126 -4.76 -0.79 -19.33
CA VAL A 126 -3.90 -0.95 -18.16
C VAL A 126 -4.65 -0.58 -16.88
N TRP A 127 -5.45 0.48 -16.89
CA TRP A 127 -6.26 0.86 -15.72
C TRP A 127 -7.30 -0.20 -15.39
N GLN A 128 -8.07 -0.68 -16.36
CA GLN A 128 -9.05 -1.76 -16.18
C GLN A 128 -8.40 -3.01 -15.60
N ARG A 129 -7.26 -3.44 -16.16
CA ARG A 129 -6.51 -4.58 -15.64
C ARG A 129 -6.09 -4.39 -14.18
N LYS A 130 -5.55 -3.22 -13.81
CA LYS A 130 -5.11 -2.92 -12.44
C LYS A 130 -6.29 -2.84 -11.46
N ILE A 131 -7.43 -2.27 -11.87
CA ILE A 131 -8.64 -2.18 -11.04
C ILE A 131 -9.27 -3.56 -10.87
N ASN A 132 -9.39 -4.34 -11.95
CA ASN A 132 -9.92 -5.71 -11.87
C ASN A 132 -9.03 -6.61 -11.02
N TYR A 133 -7.70 -6.52 -11.19
CA TYR A 133 -6.76 -7.25 -10.34
C TYR A 133 -6.97 -6.92 -8.86
N TYR A 134 -7.09 -5.63 -8.52
CA TYR A 134 -7.40 -5.24 -7.15
C TYR A 134 -8.72 -5.86 -6.68
N ARG A 135 -9.77 -5.77 -7.46
CA ARG A 135 -11.11 -6.30 -7.11
C ARG A 135 -11.11 -7.81 -6.89
N GLU A 136 -10.42 -8.54 -7.76
CA GLU A 136 -10.36 -10.01 -7.71
C GLU A 136 -9.42 -10.56 -6.63
N LYS A 137 -8.29 -9.88 -6.41
CA LYS A 137 -7.23 -10.37 -5.52
C LYS A 137 -7.24 -9.71 -4.14
N SER A 138 -7.75 -8.46 -4.03
CA SER A 138 -7.62 -7.72 -2.77
C SER A 138 -8.55 -8.21 -1.68
N VAL A 139 -9.77 -8.64 -2.02
CA VAL A 139 -10.68 -9.18 -1.00
C VAL A 139 -10.07 -10.40 -0.32
N PRO A 140 -9.56 -11.41 -1.06
CA PRO A 140 -8.88 -12.56 -0.46
C PRO A 140 -7.66 -12.19 0.38
N PHE A 141 -6.77 -11.32 -0.10
CA PHE A 141 -5.56 -11.03 0.66
C PHE A 141 -5.82 -10.16 1.89
N LEU A 142 -6.77 -9.22 1.85
CA LEU A 142 -7.16 -8.45 3.03
C LEU A 142 -7.82 -9.34 4.10
N ALA A 143 -8.65 -10.32 3.68
CA ALA A 143 -9.17 -11.34 4.59
C ALA A 143 -8.02 -12.13 5.24
N LYS A 144 -7.04 -12.56 4.45
CA LYS A 144 -5.86 -13.27 4.95
C LYS A 144 -5.00 -12.44 5.90
N MET A 145 -4.83 -11.15 5.64
CA MET A 145 -4.17 -10.24 6.59
C MET A 145 -4.90 -10.18 7.93
N LYS A 146 -6.24 -10.14 7.92
CA LYS A 146 -7.05 -10.20 9.14
C LYS A 146 -6.88 -11.55 9.87
N GLU A 147 -6.83 -12.67 9.14
CA GLU A 147 -6.55 -14.01 9.71
C GLU A 147 -5.17 -14.08 10.37
N LYS A 148 -4.18 -13.35 9.83
CA LYS A 148 -2.83 -13.19 10.43
C LYS A 148 -2.81 -12.22 11.61
N GLY A 149 -3.96 -11.71 12.06
CA GLY A 149 -4.09 -10.84 13.22
C GLY A 149 -3.91 -9.35 12.93
N LEU A 150 -3.74 -8.93 11.67
CA LEU A 150 -3.60 -7.52 11.33
C LEU A 150 -4.95 -6.80 11.42
N LYS A 151 -4.93 -5.61 12.02
CA LYS A 151 -6.10 -4.71 12.06
C LYS A 151 -6.22 -4.00 10.71
N VAL A 152 -7.29 -4.25 9.97
CA VAL A 152 -7.56 -3.63 8.66
C VAL A 152 -8.75 -2.68 8.78
N TYR A 153 -8.52 -1.39 8.49
CA TYR A 153 -9.54 -0.34 8.50
C TYR A 153 -9.85 0.12 7.08
N GLU A 154 -11.13 0.14 6.72
CA GLU A 154 -11.59 0.70 5.45
C GLU A 154 -11.82 2.20 5.60
N VAL A 155 -11.34 2.98 4.63
CA VAL A 155 -11.50 4.44 4.55
C VAL A 155 -12.14 4.81 3.24
N ASP A 156 -13.17 5.64 3.30
CA ASP A 156 -13.72 6.29 2.13
C ASP A 156 -12.70 7.27 1.54
N GLY A 157 -12.20 6.93 0.36
CA GLY A 157 -11.20 7.68 -0.40
C GLY A 157 -11.79 8.66 -1.40
N ASN A 158 -13.12 8.81 -1.46
CA ASN A 158 -13.77 9.84 -2.29
C ASN A 158 -13.58 11.23 -1.66
N GLY A 159 -13.45 12.24 -2.52
CA GLY A 159 -13.21 13.62 -2.11
C GLY A 159 -11.79 14.09 -2.43
N ASP A 160 -11.43 15.27 -1.93
CA ASP A 160 -10.11 15.84 -2.09
C ASP A 160 -9.06 15.18 -1.17
N GLU A 161 -7.80 15.45 -1.46
CA GLU A 161 -6.66 14.85 -0.74
C GLU A 161 -6.68 15.15 0.75
N LYS A 162 -7.08 16.37 1.14
CA LYS A 162 -7.12 16.80 2.55
C LYS A 162 -8.23 16.09 3.31
N THR A 163 -9.41 15.98 2.71
CA THR A 163 -10.56 15.29 3.30
C THR A 163 -10.24 13.82 3.55
N VAL A 164 -9.64 13.13 2.59
CA VAL A 164 -9.24 11.72 2.74
C VAL A 164 -8.15 11.60 3.82
N ASN A 165 -7.17 12.50 3.84
CA ASN A 165 -6.13 12.49 4.85
C ASN A 165 -6.69 12.68 6.26
N GLN A 166 -7.64 13.58 6.47
CA GLN A 166 -8.31 13.77 7.76
C GLN A 166 -9.04 12.51 8.24
N ARG A 167 -9.70 11.77 7.33
CA ARG A 167 -10.32 10.48 7.67
C ARG A 167 -9.28 9.45 8.13
N ILE A 168 -8.14 9.37 7.45
CA ILE A 168 -7.04 8.47 7.83
C ILE A 168 -6.46 8.88 9.19
N LEU A 169 -6.18 10.16 9.40
CA LEU A 169 -5.65 10.67 10.67
C LEU A 169 -6.60 10.42 11.84
N ALA A 170 -7.92 10.54 11.64
CA ALA A 170 -8.90 10.22 12.67
C ALA A 170 -8.82 8.75 13.11
N LEU A 171 -8.59 7.81 12.15
CA LEU A 171 -8.36 6.40 12.46
C LEU A 171 -7.05 6.18 13.21
N VAL A 172 -5.95 6.82 12.76
CA VAL A 172 -4.65 6.73 13.41
C VAL A 172 -4.75 7.17 14.87
N ASN A 173 -5.32 8.35 15.12
CA ASN A 173 -5.48 8.90 16.46
C ASN A 173 -6.40 8.02 17.32
N GLY A 174 -7.48 7.49 16.77
CA GLY A 174 -8.37 6.55 17.45
C GLY A 174 -7.71 5.21 17.78
N SER A 175 -6.78 4.74 16.96
CA SER A 175 -6.05 3.49 17.17
C SER A 175 -4.93 3.64 18.20
N LEU A 176 -4.18 4.75 18.15
CA LEU A 176 -3.13 5.05 19.13
C LEU A 176 -3.71 5.25 20.54
N ASN A 177 -4.87 5.90 20.66
CA ASN A 177 -5.52 6.11 21.95
C ASN A 177 -6.10 4.82 22.59
N ARG A 178 -6.36 3.78 21.79
CA ARG A 178 -6.83 2.47 22.30
C ARG A 178 -5.67 1.58 22.75
N GLY A 179 -4.47 1.75 22.20
CA GLY A 179 -3.27 1.02 22.62
C GLY A 179 -2.63 1.54 23.94
N ILE A 180 -3.14 2.64 24.50
CA ILE A 180 -2.67 3.20 25.80
C ILE A 180 -3.54 2.69 26.96
N LYS A 181 -4.59 1.89 26.71
CA LYS A 181 -5.56 1.45 27.73
C LYS A 181 -5.54 -0.05 28.01
N GLU A 182 -4.55 -0.77 27.57
CA GLU A 182 -4.25 -2.16 27.97
C GLU A 182 -2.81 -2.18 28.57
#